data_d01ad23d91d56f772701cc5dbef1b551
#
_entry.id   d01ad23d91d56f772701cc5dbef1b551
#
_cell.length_a   1.000
_cell.length_b   1.000
_cell.length_c   1.000
_cell.angle_alpha   90.00
_cell.angle_beta   90.00
_cell.angle_gamma   90.00
#
_symmetry.space_group_name_H-M   'P 1'
#
loop_
_entity.id
_entity.type
_entity.pdbx_description
1 polymer ?
#
loop_
_entity_poly.entity_id
_entity_poly.type
_entity_poly.pdbx_seq_one_letter_code
_entity_poly.pdbx_strand_id
1 'polypeptide(L)'
;MCAIAFRLQQPNSPCIERAIAGNSTEWHGRLPRNPLRRASRWPLRWREPQPPAPWTGVRDATKPGSACVQNEAGVGSFIKPLAAAYGVAYNIVPVSSSEDCLFLNAWVPDWPHQSQLPVMVWLHGGSNRVGSGTEDAYDGTALASHGVIVVTLNYRLGVMGFFAHPELTAESPHHSSGNYGLLDQIAALQWVRQNIAQFGGDPANVTLFGESAGSIDATVLMASPLSQNLFRRVIAESGSAFGLGPERSVAYMEPLGVAVGKAAGAQPESQLATLRKLPAAQVAQIENSLIATQFKGYDPNASVVDGWVLPQSPAKAFASGTIEKVDLLAGLNAREFSAFRVGAEAAQKQSGQPPAKPGLGQQIAQFADATRPLYGNWTDLAVADYMGKIIVHGTPALDQATNDILGACPVGAEAAMVTSAGRHAFVYRFERSVPGPGESNLGAFHALEIPYVFNTFQVHTFSWLPFTPTDHKLSAVMESYWTNFAKSGDPNGPGLPLWSAWRTDKEPFLVYSESGDAIPKENFSPSFCHLSPDRLKQQLANM
;
A
#
# COMPACT_ATOMS: atom_id res chain seq x y z
N MET A 1 17.08 20.96 -0.17
CA MET A 1 16.26 19.85 -0.69
C MET A 1 15.22 20.40 -1.64
N CYS A 2 15.02 19.80 -2.78
CA CYS A 2 14.05 20.27 -3.77
C CYS A 2 13.00 19.18 -3.97
N ALA A 3 11.73 19.47 -3.68
CA ALA A 3 10.61 18.60 -4.00
C ALA A 3 10.11 18.97 -5.41
N ILE A 4 9.98 18.00 -6.29
CA ILE A 4 9.62 18.20 -7.69
C ILE A 4 8.50 17.23 -8.06
N ALA A 5 7.36 17.74 -8.56
CA ALA A 5 6.24 16.92 -9.01
C ALA A 5 6.25 16.76 -10.55
N PHE A 6 6.09 15.55 -11.04
CA PHE A 6 6.10 15.23 -12.47
C PHE A 6 4.90 14.41 -12.91
N ARG A 7 4.53 14.57 -14.19
CA ARG A 7 3.63 13.66 -14.90
C ARG A 7 4.45 12.58 -15.63
N LEU A 8 4.03 11.33 -15.59
CA LEU A 8 4.69 10.21 -16.30
C LEU A 8 5.02 10.55 -17.77
N GLN A 9 6.27 10.38 -18.19
CA GLN A 9 6.77 10.86 -19.50
C GLN A 9 7.76 9.92 -20.22
N GLN A 10 7.87 10.12 -21.56
CA GLN A 10 8.86 9.43 -22.39
C GLN A 10 10.29 10.00 -22.23
N PRO A 11 11.34 9.16 -22.39
CA PRO A 11 12.72 9.58 -22.40
C PRO A 11 13.03 10.44 -23.65
N ASN A 12 13.98 11.38 -23.52
CA ASN A 12 14.51 12.25 -24.57
C ASN A 12 13.72 13.53 -24.89
N SER A 13 13.05 14.16 -23.93
CA SER A 13 12.58 15.53 -24.12
C SER A 13 13.67 16.52 -23.70
N PRO A 14 14.14 17.43 -24.58
CA PRO A 14 15.15 18.45 -24.25
C PRO A 14 14.70 19.45 -23.17
N CYS A 15 13.49 19.30 -22.65
CA CYS A 15 12.91 20.16 -21.63
C CYS A 15 13.40 19.86 -20.22
N ILE A 16 13.89 18.64 -19.93
CA ILE A 16 14.40 18.25 -18.62
C ILE A 16 15.73 18.98 -18.32
N GLU A 17 16.61 19.10 -19.32
CA GLU A 17 17.91 19.78 -19.15
C GLU A 17 17.76 21.27 -18.75
N ARG A 18 16.69 21.94 -19.15
CA ARG A 18 16.45 23.37 -18.82
C ARG A 18 15.71 23.59 -17.50
N ALA A 19 14.89 22.65 -17.06
CA ALA A 19 14.24 22.72 -15.73
C ALA A 19 15.26 22.62 -14.59
N ILE A 20 16.40 22.01 -14.87
CA ILE A 20 17.47 21.67 -13.94
C ILE A 20 18.61 22.72 -13.93
N ALA A 21 18.71 23.59 -14.91
CA ALA A 21 19.83 24.53 -15.10
C ALA A 21 19.77 25.81 -14.23
N GLY A 22 18.93 25.90 -13.23
CA GLY A 22 18.80 27.05 -12.33
C GLY A 22 19.61 26.87 -11.03
N ASN A 23 20.59 27.74 -10.81
CA ASN A 23 21.41 27.81 -9.61
C ASN A 23 20.61 27.92 -8.31
N SER A 24 21.11 27.23 -7.28
CA SER A 24 20.72 27.28 -5.88
C SER A 24 20.32 28.66 -5.37
N THR A 25 19.20 28.77 -4.72
CA THR A 25 18.73 29.53 -3.57
C THR A 25 17.36 30.19 -3.70
N GLU A 26 16.82 30.47 -4.90
CA GLU A 26 15.45 31.03 -5.02
C GLU A 26 14.82 30.60 -6.34
N TRP A 27 13.82 29.72 -6.28
CA TRP A 27 12.99 29.39 -7.44
C TRP A 27 11.71 30.21 -7.44
N HIS A 28 11.72 31.37 -8.14
CA HIS A 28 10.53 32.11 -8.54
C HIS A 28 10.40 32.07 -10.06
N GLY A 29 9.80 31.01 -10.58
CA GLY A 29 9.49 30.91 -12.02
C GLY A 29 8.02 30.59 -12.26
N ARG A 30 7.19 31.59 -12.55
CA ARG A 30 5.84 31.39 -13.10
C ARG A 30 5.94 31.02 -14.57
N LEU A 31 5.42 29.83 -14.92
CA LEU A 31 5.20 29.46 -16.32
C LEU A 31 3.73 29.59 -16.69
N PRO A 32 3.41 29.97 -17.94
CA PRO A 32 2.04 30.17 -18.36
C PRO A 32 1.26 28.86 -18.33
N ARG A 33 0.04 28.92 -17.80
CA ARG A 33 -0.94 27.84 -17.79
C ARG A 33 -1.27 27.44 -19.22
N ASN A 34 -0.79 26.29 -19.67
CA ASN A 34 -1.25 25.72 -20.93
C ASN A 34 -2.40 24.73 -20.63
N PRO A 35 -3.60 24.93 -21.18
CA PRO A 35 -4.74 24.07 -20.90
C PRO A 35 -4.61 22.76 -21.66
N LEU A 36 -3.99 21.74 -21.06
CA LEU A 36 -4.15 20.35 -21.48
C LEU A 36 -5.56 19.85 -21.06
N ARG A 37 -6.56 20.66 -21.27
CA ARG A 37 -7.95 20.30 -21.10
C ARG A 37 -8.48 19.86 -22.46
N ARG A 38 -8.62 18.54 -22.66
CA ARG A 38 -9.74 17.93 -23.41
C ARG A 38 -9.53 16.48 -23.82
N ALA A 39 -8.33 15.92 -23.73
CA ALA A 39 -8.07 14.59 -24.30
C ALA A 39 -8.11 13.42 -23.31
N SER A 40 -8.19 13.64 -22.00
CA SER A 40 -8.01 12.56 -21.03
C SER A 40 -9.27 12.05 -20.33
N ARG A 41 -10.42 12.70 -20.47
CA ARG A 41 -11.59 12.37 -19.63
C ARG A 41 -12.38 11.13 -20.07
N TRP A 42 -12.42 10.74 -21.34
CA TRP A 42 -13.34 9.73 -21.82
C TRP A 42 -12.69 8.56 -22.57
N PRO A 43 -11.66 8.74 -23.41
CA PRO A 43 -11.12 7.62 -24.21
C PRO A 43 -10.20 6.69 -23.43
N LEU A 44 -9.63 7.14 -22.29
CA LEU A 44 -8.62 6.39 -21.53
C LEU A 44 -9.12 5.77 -20.22
N ARG A 45 -10.39 5.99 -19.85
CA ARG A 45 -10.96 5.34 -18.68
C ARG A 45 -10.99 3.83 -18.90
N TRP A 46 -10.44 3.08 -17.92
CA TRP A 46 -10.28 1.62 -17.98
C TRP A 46 -9.46 1.15 -19.19
N ARG A 47 -8.39 1.84 -19.46
CA ARG A 47 -7.34 1.44 -20.41
C ARG A 47 -5.99 1.47 -19.72
N GLU A 48 -5.04 0.79 -20.36
CA GLU A 48 -3.63 0.88 -19.97
C GLU A 48 -3.18 2.34 -19.93
N PRO A 49 -2.32 2.71 -18.95
CA PRO A 49 -1.76 4.06 -18.90
C PRO A 49 -0.96 4.33 -20.19
N GLN A 50 -1.19 5.49 -20.78
CA GLN A 50 -0.51 5.91 -22.00
C GLN A 50 0.60 6.91 -21.68
N PRO A 51 1.71 6.91 -22.44
CA PRO A 51 2.71 7.94 -22.33
C PRO A 51 2.08 9.33 -22.46
N PRO A 52 2.51 10.33 -21.67
CA PRO A 52 2.00 11.68 -21.79
C PRO A 52 2.36 12.28 -23.15
N ALA A 53 1.52 13.19 -23.64
CA ALA A 53 1.84 13.92 -24.85
C ALA A 53 3.16 14.69 -24.67
N PRO A 54 4.03 14.71 -25.68
CA PRO A 54 5.23 15.55 -25.67
C PRO A 54 4.88 17.01 -25.42
N TRP A 55 5.75 17.71 -24.71
CA TRP A 55 5.59 19.15 -24.51
C TRP A 55 6.89 19.89 -24.84
N THR A 56 6.78 21.17 -25.09
CA THR A 56 7.90 22.09 -25.27
C THR A 56 8.02 23.04 -24.08
N GLY A 57 9.20 23.52 -23.77
CA GLY A 57 9.45 24.46 -22.67
C GLY A 57 9.53 23.77 -21.30
N VAL A 58 9.65 24.58 -20.26
CA VAL A 58 9.76 24.14 -18.87
C VAL A 58 8.36 24.04 -18.26
N ARG A 59 8.07 22.96 -17.54
CA ARG A 59 6.84 22.82 -16.74
C ARG A 59 7.10 23.19 -15.30
N ASP A 60 6.12 23.88 -14.68
CA ASP A 60 6.11 24.06 -13.23
C ASP A 60 5.78 22.73 -12.55
N ALA A 61 6.77 22.16 -11.89
CA ALA A 61 6.67 20.95 -11.11
C ALA A 61 6.76 21.22 -9.59
N THR A 62 6.56 22.46 -9.16
CA THR A 62 6.65 22.85 -7.75
C THR A 62 5.34 22.62 -6.97
N LYS A 63 4.28 22.22 -7.66
CA LYS A 63 2.98 21.94 -7.05
C LYS A 63 2.56 20.49 -7.31
N PRO A 64 2.04 19.79 -6.29
CA PRO A 64 1.53 18.44 -6.46
C PRO A 64 0.38 18.41 -7.48
N GLY A 65 0.26 17.26 -8.16
CA GLY A 65 -0.87 16.95 -9.02
C GLY A 65 -2.13 16.60 -8.22
N SER A 66 -3.28 16.52 -8.91
CA SER A 66 -4.53 16.05 -8.28
C SER A 66 -4.41 14.61 -7.83
N ALA A 67 -5.05 14.26 -6.71
CA ALA A 67 -5.26 12.87 -6.32
C ALA A 67 -6.17 12.14 -7.34
N CYS A 68 -6.10 10.81 -7.37
CA CYS A 68 -7.02 10.01 -8.17
C CYS A 68 -8.43 10.05 -7.57
N VAL A 69 -9.44 9.80 -8.43
CA VAL A 69 -10.86 9.86 -8.03
C VAL A 69 -11.11 8.97 -6.82
N GLN A 70 -11.61 9.59 -5.77
CA GLN A 70 -11.94 8.98 -4.50
C GLN A 70 -13.01 9.82 -3.77
N ASN A 71 -13.47 9.40 -2.59
CA ASN A 71 -14.35 10.24 -1.78
C ASN A 71 -13.58 11.47 -1.24
N GLU A 72 -14.32 12.56 -0.99
CA GLU A 72 -13.72 13.83 -0.53
C GLU A 72 -13.03 13.76 0.84
N ALA A 73 -13.39 12.78 1.67
CA ALA A 73 -12.79 12.60 2.97
C ALA A 73 -11.40 11.92 2.89
N GLY A 74 -11.11 11.20 1.80
CA GLY A 74 -9.85 10.49 1.62
C GLY A 74 -9.49 9.62 2.83
N VAL A 75 -8.23 9.59 3.19
CA VAL A 75 -7.73 8.90 4.39
C VAL A 75 -8.24 9.53 5.70
N GLY A 76 -8.71 10.77 5.67
CA GLY A 76 -9.27 11.45 6.85
C GLY A 76 -10.50 10.72 7.42
N SER A 77 -11.22 9.94 6.61
CA SER A 77 -12.31 9.08 7.09
C SER A 77 -11.83 7.97 8.02
N PHE A 78 -10.61 7.45 7.82
CA PHE A 78 -9.95 6.48 8.69
C PHE A 78 -9.35 7.16 9.93
N ILE A 79 -8.68 8.30 9.77
CA ILE A 79 -7.99 9.00 10.86
C ILE A 79 -8.96 9.59 11.89
N LYS A 80 -10.10 10.15 11.47
CA LYS A 80 -11.04 10.86 12.35
C LYS A 80 -11.51 10.05 13.57
N PRO A 81 -11.94 8.78 13.45
CA PRO A 81 -12.31 7.98 14.62
C PRO A 81 -11.14 7.66 15.55
N LEU A 82 -9.92 7.54 15.01
CA LEU A 82 -8.71 7.28 15.80
C LEU A 82 -8.34 8.51 16.64
N ALA A 83 -8.37 9.70 16.05
CA ALA A 83 -8.16 10.96 16.76
C ALA A 83 -9.22 11.16 17.85
N ALA A 84 -10.48 10.82 17.59
CA ALA A 84 -11.55 10.87 18.58
C ALA A 84 -11.32 9.91 19.76
N ALA A 85 -10.67 8.76 19.56
CA ALA A 85 -10.26 7.86 20.63
C ALA A 85 -9.20 8.48 21.55
N TYR A 86 -8.37 9.41 21.02
CA TYR A 86 -7.45 10.24 21.81
C TYR A 86 -8.08 11.51 22.37
N GLY A 87 -9.39 11.71 22.19
CA GLY A 87 -10.11 12.90 22.66
C GLY A 87 -9.85 14.15 21.81
N VAL A 88 -9.30 13.99 20.61
CA VAL A 88 -8.95 15.09 19.70
C VAL A 88 -9.99 15.21 18.57
N ALA A 89 -10.46 16.42 18.33
CA ALA A 89 -11.29 16.72 17.17
C ALA A 89 -10.40 16.79 15.91
N TYR A 90 -10.68 15.94 14.93
CA TYR A 90 -9.95 15.92 13.67
C TYR A 90 -10.80 16.53 12.54
N ASN A 91 -10.26 17.55 11.90
CA ASN A 91 -10.89 18.21 10.76
C ASN A 91 -10.41 17.54 9.48
N ILE A 92 -11.32 16.89 8.76
CA ILE A 92 -10.99 16.31 7.45
C ILE A 92 -10.69 17.45 6.46
N VAL A 93 -9.54 17.40 5.83
CA VAL A 93 -9.19 18.26 4.69
C VAL A 93 -9.74 17.59 3.43
N PRO A 94 -10.67 18.23 2.69
CA PRO A 94 -11.23 17.63 1.49
C PRO A 94 -10.18 17.38 0.42
N VAL A 95 -10.19 16.17 -0.15
CA VAL A 95 -9.27 15.77 -1.21
C VAL A 95 -9.77 16.27 -2.56
N SER A 96 -8.96 17.10 -3.22
CA SER A 96 -9.21 17.49 -4.61
C SER A 96 -8.75 16.36 -5.55
N SER A 97 -9.70 15.69 -6.18
CA SER A 97 -9.44 14.53 -7.04
C SER A 97 -9.82 14.76 -8.50
N SER A 98 -9.19 14.01 -9.40
CA SER A 98 -9.42 14.07 -10.85
C SER A 98 -9.16 12.73 -11.50
N GLU A 99 -9.74 12.48 -12.68
CA GLU A 99 -9.31 11.35 -13.51
C GLU A 99 -7.93 11.60 -14.15
N ASP A 100 -7.52 12.86 -14.31
CA ASP A 100 -6.15 13.23 -14.67
C ASP A 100 -5.30 13.31 -13.39
N CYS A 101 -4.86 12.15 -12.91
CA CYS A 101 -4.24 11.99 -11.59
C CYS A 101 -2.90 11.25 -11.60
N LEU A 102 -2.45 10.71 -12.73
CA LEU A 102 -1.22 9.92 -12.77
C LEU A 102 0.01 10.84 -12.70
N PHE A 103 0.34 11.23 -11.47
CA PHE A 103 1.48 12.07 -11.14
C PHE A 103 2.42 11.33 -10.20
N LEU A 104 3.66 11.75 -10.18
CA LEU A 104 4.64 11.35 -9.17
C LEU A 104 5.36 12.59 -8.62
N ASN A 105 5.91 12.47 -7.41
CA ASN A 105 6.73 13.47 -6.75
C ASN A 105 8.11 12.86 -6.48
N ALA A 106 9.16 13.68 -6.44
CA ALA A 106 10.51 13.22 -6.12
C ALA A 106 11.19 14.17 -5.13
N TRP A 107 11.85 13.61 -4.13
CA TRP A 107 12.73 14.31 -3.19
C TRP A 107 14.15 13.89 -3.49
N VAL A 108 14.96 14.85 -3.91
CA VAL A 108 16.34 14.63 -4.33
C VAL A 108 17.27 15.41 -3.39
N PRO A 109 18.19 14.74 -2.67
CA PRO A 109 19.13 15.43 -1.82
C PRO A 109 20.17 16.18 -2.66
N ASP A 110 20.52 17.41 -2.22
CA ASP A 110 21.66 18.21 -2.71
C ASP A 110 21.88 18.20 -4.23
N TRP A 111 20.86 18.56 -4.99
CA TRP A 111 20.92 18.62 -6.47
C TRP A 111 21.84 19.78 -6.97
N PRO A 112 22.63 19.59 -8.06
CA PRO A 112 22.82 18.37 -8.84
C PRO A 112 23.84 17.40 -8.24
N HIS A 113 23.48 16.10 -8.21
CA HIS A 113 24.35 15.03 -7.74
C HIS A 113 25.19 14.43 -8.86
N GLN A 114 26.46 14.11 -8.55
CA GLN A 114 27.35 13.37 -9.45
C GLN A 114 27.31 11.85 -9.21
N SER A 115 26.72 11.39 -8.11
CA SER A 115 26.65 9.98 -7.72
C SER A 115 25.27 9.38 -8.03
N GLN A 116 25.27 8.09 -8.40
CA GLN A 116 24.06 7.29 -8.60
C GLN A 116 23.46 6.92 -7.26
N LEU A 117 22.47 7.70 -6.81
CA LEU A 117 21.78 7.49 -5.52
C LEU A 117 20.77 6.35 -5.62
N PRO A 118 20.64 5.51 -4.57
CA PRO A 118 19.52 4.57 -4.45
C PRO A 118 18.18 5.28 -4.53
N VAL A 119 17.18 4.63 -5.10
CA VAL A 119 15.84 5.19 -5.29
C VAL A 119 14.82 4.37 -4.49
N MET A 120 14.01 5.04 -3.69
CA MET A 120 12.90 4.46 -2.93
C MET A 120 11.59 4.94 -3.54
N VAL A 121 10.74 4.01 -4.02
CA VAL A 121 9.46 4.31 -4.68
C VAL A 121 8.32 3.90 -3.78
N TRP A 122 7.53 4.87 -3.31
CA TRP A 122 6.42 4.68 -2.37
C TRP A 122 5.10 4.40 -3.06
N LEU A 123 4.44 3.32 -2.65
CA LEU A 123 3.04 3.02 -2.94
C LEU A 123 2.20 3.30 -1.70
N HIS A 124 1.29 4.27 -1.79
CA HIS A 124 0.43 4.63 -0.66
C HIS A 124 -0.62 3.56 -0.36
N GLY A 125 -1.06 3.48 0.89
CA GLY A 125 -2.16 2.65 1.34
C GLY A 125 -3.54 3.22 1.02
N GLY A 126 -4.55 2.77 1.78
CA GLY A 126 -5.93 3.22 1.64
C GLY A 126 -6.85 2.23 0.92
N SER A 127 -6.54 0.93 1.01
CA SER A 127 -7.37 -0.18 0.47
C SER A 127 -7.63 -0.06 -1.03
N ASN A 128 -6.72 0.55 -1.79
CA ASN A 128 -6.90 0.85 -3.21
C ASN A 128 -8.18 1.67 -3.53
N ARG A 129 -8.72 2.37 -2.53
CA ARG A 129 -9.96 3.20 -2.62
C ARG A 129 -9.71 4.67 -2.39
N VAL A 130 -8.79 4.99 -1.52
CA VAL A 130 -8.41 6.34 -1.13
C VAL A 130 -6.89 6.43 -1.04
N GLY A 131 -6.39 7.65 -0.89
CA GLY A 131 -4.96 7.91 -0.76
C GLY A 131 -4.40 8.70 -1.94
N SER A 132 -3.19 9.18 -1.73
CA SER A 132 -2.45 9.94 -2.74
C SER A 132 -0.97 9.99 -2.36
N GLY A 133 -0.09 9.90 -3.34
CA GLY A 133 1.34 10.16 -3.13
C GLY A 133 1.67 11.61 -2.73
N THR A 134 0.66 12.47 -2.60
CA THR A 134 0.82 13.89 -2.20
C THR A 134 0.35 14.14 -0.77
N GLU A 135 0.00 13.11 0.00
CA GLU A 135 -0.36 13.29 1.40
C GLU A 135 0.83 13.79 2.22
N ASP A 136 0.55 14.65 3.18
CA ASP A 136 1.58 15.23 4.06
C ASP A 136 2.32 14.18 4.89
N ALA A 137 1.70 13.03 5.10
CA ALA A 137 2.28 11.86 5.76
C ALA A 137 3.51 11.29 5.02
N TYR A 138 3.61 11.50 3.71
CA TYR A 138 4.61 10.89 2.84
C TYR A 138 5.67 11.90 2.34
N ASP A 139 5.93 12.97 3.09
CA ASP A 139 7.01 13.89 2.78
C ASP A 139 8.36 13.17 2.88
N GLY A 140 9.00 12.95 1.73
CA GLY A 140 10.24 12.20 1.62
C GLY A 140 11.49 12.95 2.05
N THR A 141 11.36 14.15 2.62
CA THR A 141 12.49 15.03 2.98
C THR A 141 13.44 14.36 3.96
N ALA A 142 12.93 13.73 5.01
CA ALA A 142 13.75 13.07 6.02
C ALA A 142 14.53 11.89 5.42
N LEU A 143 13.85 10.96 4.77
CA LEU A 143 14.49 9.82 4.11
C LEU A 143 15.53 10.28 3.07
N ALA A 144 15.23 11.30 2.26
CA ALA A 144 16.16 11.82 1.27
C ALA A 144 17.44 12.40 1.92
N SER A 145 17.34 12.93 3.15
CA SER A 145 18.52 13.42 3.89
C SER A 145 19.54 12.32 4.20
N HIS A 146 19.13 11.06 4.16
CA HIS A 146 19.99 9.88 4.31
C HIS A 146 20.67 9.45 3.01
N GLY A 147 20.61 10.24 1.93
CA GLY A 147 21.32 9.98 0.67
C GLY A 147 20.61 8.96 -0.23
N VAL A 148 19.31 9.00 -0.26
CA VAL A 148 18.45 8.27 -1.21
C VAL A 148 17.54 9.26 -1.95
N ILE A 149 17.07 8.89 -3.13
CA ILE A 149 15.96 9.61 -3.78
C ILE A 149 14.67 8.94 -3.37
N VAL A 150 13.70 9.73 -2.90
CA VAL A 150 12.35 9.24 -2.60
C VAL A 150 11.42 9.65 -3.72
N VAL A 151 10.62 8.72 -4.22
CA VAL A 151 9.57 8.96 -5.21
C VAL A 151 8.25 8.48 -4.64
N THR A 152 7.23 9.33 -4.63
CA THR A 152 5.84 8.93 -4.34
C THR A 152 5.00 9.07 -5.60
N LEU A 153 3.95 8.28 -5.74
CA LEU A 153 3.13 8.28 -6.94
C LEU A 153 1.64 8.12 -6.64
N ASN A 154 0.83 8.55 -7.58
CA ASN A 154 -0.59 8.24 -7.62
C ASN A 154 -0.83 7.08 -8.58
N TYR A 155 -1.81 6.25 -8.27
CA TYR A 155 -2.38 5.22 -9.14
C TYR A 155 -3.90 5.26 -9.06
N ARG A 156 -4.60 4.80 -10.10
CA ARG A 156 -6.06 4.80 -10.12
C ARG A 156 -6.63 3.90 -9.06
N LEU A 157 -7.69 4.36 -8.42
CA LEU A 157 -8.29 3.78 -7.23
C LEU A 157 -9.73 3.32 -7.50
N GLY A 158 -10.22 2.44 -6.64
CA GLY A 158 -11.61 1.97 -6.68
C GLY A 158 -12.03 1.49 -8.05
N VAL A 159 -13.26 1.76 -8.41
CA VAL A 159 -13.81 1.41 -9.72
C VAL A 159 -13.03 2.01 -10.90
N MET A 160 -12.25 3.06 -10.71
CA MET A 160 -11.41 3.62 -11.79
C MET A 160 -10.14 2.81 -12.01
N GLY A 161 -9.61 2.14 -10.97
CA GLY A 161 -8.36 1.38 -10.99
C GLY A 161 -8.52 -0.15 -11.08
N PHE A 162 -9.66 -0.69 -10.62
CA PHE A 162 -9.80 -2.15 -10.41
C PHE A 162 -11.10 -2.74 -10.99
N PHE A 163 -11.72 -2.07 -11.94
CA PHE A 163 -12.99 -2.46 -12.54
C PHE A 163 -12.85 -3.54 -13.61
N ALA A 164 -13.47 -4.69 -13.41
CA ALA A 164 -13.58 -5.74 -14.41
C ALA A 164 -14.98 -5.77 -15.06
N HIS A 165 -15.02 -5.94 -16.37
CA HIS A 165 -16.27 -5.98 -17.14
C HIS A 165 -16.04 -6.77 -18.44
N PRO A 166 -17.00 -7.61 -18.92
CA PRO A 166 -16.84 -8.39 -20.15
C PRO A 166 -16.49 -7.56 -21.39
N GLU A 167 -17.10 -6.38 -21.56
CA GLU A 167 -16.76 -5.50 -22.68
C GLU A 167 -15.33 -4.93 -22.57
N LEU A 168 -14.81 -4.71 -21.34
CA LEU A 168 -13.42 -4.31 -21.14
C LEU A 168 -12.45 -5.43 -21.48
N THR A 169 -12.76 -6.63 -21.03
CA THR A 169 -11.99 -7.83 -21.35
C THR A 169 -11.97 -8.08 -22.87
N ALA A 170 -13.10 -7.88 -23.54
CA ALA A 170 -13.21 -8.05 -24.99
C ALA A 170 -12.46 -6.98 -25.80
N GLU A 171 -12.45 -5.70 -25.34
CA GLU A 171 -11.72 -4.62 -26.04
C GLU A 171 -10.21 -4.64 -25.76
N SER A 172 -9.76 -5.31 -24.70
CA SER A 172 -8.35 -5.40 -24.33
C SER A 172 -7.59 -6.30 -25.32
N PRO A 173 -6.43 -5.85 -25.85
CA PRO A 173 -5.58 -6.72 -26.68
C PRO A 173 -5.01 -7.92 -25.91
N HIS A 174 -5.08 -7.89 -24.58
CA HIS A 174 -4.63 -8.95 -23.69
C HIS A 174 -5.78 -9.80 -23.13
N HIS A 175 -7.03 -9.54 -23.55
CA HIS A 175 -8.22 -10.18 -23.01
C HIS A 175 -8.30 -10.13 -21.47
N SER A 176 -7.95 -8.99 -20.89
CA SER A 176 -7.88 -8.77 -19.45
C SER A 176 -8.55 -7.48 -19.02
N SER A 177 -9.03 -7.43 -17.76
CA SER A 177 -9.57 -6.24 -17.11
C SER A 177 -9.40 -6.35 -15.59
N GLY A 178 -9.47 -5.21 -14.87
CA GLY A 178 -9.45 -5.19 -13.40
C GLY A 178 -8.15 -4.70 -12.76
N ASN A 179 -7.01 -4.63 -13.46
CA ASN A 179 -5.70 -4.31 -12.87
C ASN A 179 -5.12 -2.94 -13.32
N TYR A 180 -5.96 -1.96 -13.62
CA TYR A 180 -5.49 -0.67 -14.15
C TYR A 180 -4.64 0.11 -13.12
N GLY A 181 -4.95 0.00 -11.81
CA GLY A 181 -4.14 0.57 -10.74
C GLY A 181 -2.73 -0.02 -10.68
N LEU A 182 -2.60 -1.36 -10.82
CA LEU A 182 -1.29 -2.02 -10.90
C LEU A 182 -0.52 -1.62 -12.16
N LEU A 183 -1.20 -1.48 -13.29
CA LEU A 183 -0.59 -0.99 -14.53
C LEU A 183 -0.06 0.44 -14.38
N ASP A 184 -0.75 1.30 -13.62
CA ASP A 184 -0.29 2.66 -13.32
C ASP A 184 0.99 2.64 -12.49
N GLN A 185 1.08 1.76 -11.49
CA GLN A 185 2.27 1.55 -10.65
C GLN A 185 3.45 1.02 -11.49
N ILE A 186 3.20 0.05 -12.37
CA ILE A 186 4.20 -0.47 -13.31
C ILE A 186 4.69 0.65 -14.25
N ALA A 187 3.78 1.47 -14.79
CA ALA A 187 4.14 2.60 -15.63
C ALA A 187 5.01 3.64 -14.90
N ALA A 188 4.73 3.88 -13.61
CA ALA A 188 5.55 4.76 -12.78
C ALA A 188 6.96 4.18 -12.55
N LEU A 189 7.07 2.88 -12.27
CA LEU A 189 8.36 2.20 -12.14
C LEU A 189 9.16 2.23 -13.46
N GLN A 190 8.50 2.04 -14.60
CA GLN A 190 9.11 2.19 -15.92
C GLN A 190 9.60 3.62 -16.15
N TRP A 191 8.84 4.62 -15.71
CA TRP A 191 9.27 6.02 -15.77
C TRP A 191 10.51 6.25 -14.90
N VAL A 192 10.55 5.74 -13.68
CA VAL A 192 11.72 5.80 -12.79
C VAL A 192 12.94 5.19 -13.51
N ARG A 193 12.81 3.98 -14.04
CA ARG A 193 13.90 3.31 -14.79
C ARG A 193 14.43 4.14 -15.94
N GLN A 194 13.56 4.86 -16.65
CA GLN A 194 13.93 5.63 -17.84
C GLN A 194 14.49 7.01 -17.52
N ASN A 195 14.10 7.62 -16.41
CA ASN A 195 14.31 9.05 -16.17
C ASN A 195 15.12 9.38 -14.92
N ILE A 196 15.15 8.52 -13.90
CA ILE A 196 15.69 8.88 -12.59
C ILE A 196 17.19 9.19 -12.60
N ALA A 197 17.92 8.67 -13.56
CA ALA A 197 19.35 8.97 -13.75
C ALA A 197 19.59 10.47 -14.00
N GLN A 198 18.63 11.19 -14.62
CA GLN A 198 18.70 12.63 -14.84
C GLN A 198 18.58 13.43 -13.53
N PHE A 199 18.08 12.79 -12.48
CA PHE A 199 17.98 13.33 -11.12
C PHE A 199 19.08 12.81 -10.19
N GLY A 200 20.10 12.13 -10.74
CA GLY A 200 21.20 11.56 -9.97
C GLY A 200 20.87 10.22 -9.32
N GLY A 201 19.74 9.59 -9.65
CA GLY A 201 19.35 8.27 -9.15
C GLY A 201 19.92 7.12 -9.99
N ASP A 202 20.11 5.98 -9.33
CA ASP A 202 20.49 4.73 -10.00
C ASP A 202 19.23 3.94 -10.40
N PRO A 203 18.89 3.86 -11.70
CA PRO A 203 17.73 3.10 -12.17
C PRO A 203 17.88 1.58 -11.96
N ALA A 204 19.09 1.08 -11.66
CA ALA A 204 19.35 -0.31 -11.32
C ALA A 204 19.30 -0.58 -9.81
N ASN A 205 19.14 0.45 -8.97
CA ASN A 205 19.08 0.34 -7.50
C ASN A 205 17.78 0.93 -6.94
N VAL A 206 16.67 0.35 -7.36
CA VAL A 206 15.31 0.76 -6.96
C VAL A 206 14.79 -0.16 -5.86
N THR A 207 14.28 0.43 -4.78
CA THR A 207 13.53 -0.24 -3.72
C THR A 207 12.08 0.22 -3.79
N LEU A 208 11.16 -0.72 -4.01
CA LEU A 208 9.72 -0.47 -3.95
C LEU A 208 9.27 -0.61 -2.50
N PHE A 209 8.54 0.37 -1.96
CA PHE A 209 8.05 0.27 -0.59
C PHE A 209 6.63 0.82 -0.48
N GLY A 210 5.88 0.33 0.50
CA GLY A 210 4.50 0.74 0.71
C GLY A 210 3.92 0.19 2.00
N GLU A 211 2.82 0.78 2.40
CA GLU A 211 2.07 0.38 3.60
C GLU A 211 0.67 -0.09 3.23
N SER A 212 0.11 -1.06 4.00
CA SER A 212 -1.27 -1.54 3.80
C SER A 212 -1.50 -2.03 2.36
N ALA A 213 -2.47 -1.46 1.65
CA ALA A 213 -2.72 -1.78 0.24
C ALA A 213 -1.50 -1.54 -0.64
N GLY A 214 -0.69 -0.51 -0.35
CA GLY A 214 0.57 -0.25 -1.07
C GLY A 214 1.62 -1.33 -0.83
N SER A 215 1.68 -1.89 0.37
CA SER A 215 2.50 -3.06 0.71
C SER A 215 2.03 -4.31 -0.03
N ILE A 216 0.73 -4.55 -0.01
CA ILE A 216 0.10 -5.65 -0.76
C ILE A 216 0.43 -5.52 -2.25
N ASP A 217 0.23 -4.36 -2.83
CA ASP A 217 0.52 -4.13 -4.25
C ASP A 217 2.00 -4.32 -4.57
N ALA A 218 2.92 -3.84 -3.69
CA ALA A 218 4.35 -4.05 -3.86
C ALA A 218 4.72 -5.54 -3.92
N THR A 219 4.13 -6.36 -3.05
CA THR A 219 4.38 -7.80 -3.03
C THR A 219 3.63 -8.55 -4.14
N VAL A 220 2.45 -8.08 -4.55
CA VAL A 220 1.74 -8.55 -5.76
C VAL A 220 2.57 -8.30 -7.02
N LEU A 221 3.21 -7.13 -7.12
CA LEU A 221 4.07 -6.80 -8.26
C LEU A 221 5.29 -7.73 -8.37
N MET A 222 5.75 -8.34 -7.28
CA MET A 222 6.79 -9.39 -7.37
C MET A 222 6.32 -10.60 -8.21
N ALA A 223 5.02 -10.85 -8.30
CA ALA A 223 4.43 -11.94 -9.08
C ALA A 223 4.06 -11.54 -10.53
N SER A 224 4.19 -10.27 -10.89
CA SER A 224 3.86 -9.79 -12.24
C SER A 224 5.05 -9.89 -13.20
N PRO A 225 4.91 -10.52 -14.36
CA PRO A 225 5.98 -10.51 -15.37
C PRO A 225 6.24 -9.10 -15.95
N LEU A 226 5.29 -8.16 -15.83
CA LEU A 226 5.41 -6.81 -16.37
C LEU A 226 6.29 -5.91 -15.48
N SER A 227 6.54 -6.29 -14.24
CA SER A 227 7.41 -5.57 -13.31
C SER A 227 8.84 -6.10 -13.23
N GLN A 228 9.17 -7.13 -14.02
CA GLN A 228 10.50 -7.74 -14.00
C GLN A 228 11.62 -6.72 -14.24
N ASN A 229 12.64 -6.77 -13.38
CA ASN A 229 13.80 -5.88 -13.39
C ASN A 229 13.47 -4.38 -13.18
N LEU A 230 12.30 -4.01 -12.69
CA LEU A 230 11.95 -2.62 -12.36
C LEU A 230 12.39 -2.22 -10.95
N PHE A 231 12.59 -3.18 -10.05
CA PHE A 231 13.11 -2.97 -8.70
C PHE A 231 13.98 -4.15 -8.26
N ARG A 232 14.80 -3.94 -7.25
CA ARG A 232 15.70 -4.97 -6.68
C ARG A 232 15.32 -5.36 -5.27
N ARG A 233 14.50 -4.54 -4.60
CA ARG A 233 14.10 -4.73 -3.19
C ARG A 233 12.66 -4.32 -2.99
N VAL A 234 12.04 -4.94 -2.00
CA VAL A 234 10.72 -4.55 -1.52
C VAL A 234 10.80 -4.32 -0.01
N ILE A 235 10.18 -3.21 0.46
CA ILE A 235 9.85 -3.01 1.87
C ILE A 235 8.32 -3.06 1.96
N ALA A 236 7.80 -4.05 2.69
CA ALA A 236 6.38 -4.33 2.83
C ALA A 236 5.93 -4.02 4.27
N GLU A 237 5.21 -2.92 4.45
CA GLU A 237 4.76 -2.43 5.75
C GLU A 237 3.28 -2.78 5.93
N SER A 238 2.96 -3.63 6.92
CA SER A 238 1.56 -3.93 7.31
C SER A 238 0.67 -4.47 6.17
N GLY A 239 1.25 -5.27 5.25
CA GLY A 239 0.52 -5.90 4.15
C GLY A 239 1.34 -6.98 3.44
N SER A 240 0.67 -8.03 2.97
CA SER A 240 1.27 -9.14 2.22
C SER A 240 0.33 -9.64 1.14
N ALA A 241 0.87 -10.04 0.00
CA ALA A 241 0.10 -10.67 -1.07
C ALA A 241 -0.61 -11.97 -0.64
N PHE A 242 -0.19 -12.58 0.46
CA PHE A 242 -0.79 -13.83 0.99
C PHE A 242 -2.04 -13.59 1.84
N GLY A 243 -2.30 -12.36 2.28
CA GLY A 243 -3.48 -12.00 3.05
C GLY A 243 -4.74 -11.67 2.22
N LEU A 244 -4.70 -11.87 0.91
CA LEU A 244 -5.74 -11.38 -0.02
C LEU A 244 -6.98 -12.26 -0.17
N GLY A 245 -7.02 -13.42 0.44
CA GLY A 245 -8.13 -14.34 0.29
C GLY A 245 -8.06 -15.21 -0.98
N PRO A 246 -9.19 -15.84 -1.34
CA PRO A 246 -9.23 -16.75 -2.47
C PRO A 246 -8.90 -16.04 -3.79
N GLU A 247 -8.39 -16.81 -4.75
CA GLU A 247 -8.05 -16.32 -6.09
C GLU A 247 -9.23 -15.60 -6.75
N ARG A 248 -9.01 -14.35 -7.15
CA ARG A 248 -9.99 -13.53 -7.85
C ARG A 248 -9.67 -13.52 -9.33
N SER A 249 -10.34 -14.36 -10.10
CA SER A 249 -10.25 -14.36 -11.56
C SER A 249 -11.07 -13.23 -12.18
N VAL A 250 -10.81 -12.89 -13.45
CA VAL A 250 -11.65 -11.96 -14.23
C VAL A 250 -13.11 -12.40 -14.18
N ALA A 251 -13.38 -13.70 -14.38
CA ALA A 251 -14.74 -14.26 -14.35
C ALA A 251 -15.44 -14.10 -13.00
N TYR A 252 -14.68 -14.09 -11.89
CA TYR A 252 -15.21 -13.81 -10.56
C TYR A 252 -15.57 -12.33 -10.39
N MET A 253 -14.80 -11.42 -11.02
CA MET A 253 -14.96 -9.97 -10.85
C MET A 253 -15.99 -9.35 -11.80
N GLU A 254 -16.17 -9.86 -13.01
CA GLU A 254 -17.06 -9.31 -14.04
C GLU A 254 -18.54 -9.20 -13.66
N PRO A 255 -19.14 -10.11 -12.86
CA PRO A 255 -20.55 -9.99 -12.45
C PRO A 255 -20.89 -8.67 -11.74
N LEU A 256 -19.98 -8.13 -10.92
CA LEU A 256 -20.16 -6.80 -10.33
C LEU A 256 -20.16 -5.72 -11.42
N GLY A 257 -19.24 -5.79 -12.37
CA GLY A 257 -19.15 -4.84 -13.48
C GLY A 257 -20.45 -4.78 -14.30
N VAL A 258 -20.99 -5.95 -14.66
CA VAL A 258 -22.29 -6.06 -15.35
C VAL A 258 -23.43 -5.47 -14.52
N ALA A 259 -23.45 -5.72 -13.20
CA ALA A 259 -24.44 -5.15 -12.30
C ALA A 259 -24.35 -3.62 -12.22
N VAL A 260 -23.12 -3.07 -12.20
CA VAL A 260 -22.88 -1.61 -12.25
C VAL A 260 -23.42 -1.02 -13.56
N GLY A 261 -23.15 -1.64 -14.70
CA GLY A 261 -23.69 -1.22 -16.00
C GLY A 261 -25.21 -1.21 -16.02
N LYS A 262 -25.84 -2.28 -15.53
CA LYS A 262 -27.29 -2.40 -15.43
C LYS A 262 -27.89 -1.33 -14.49
N ALA A 263 -27.31 -1.11 -13.33
CA ALA A 263 -27.76 -0.10 -12.36
C ALA A 263 -27.59 1.34 -12.89
N ALA A 264 -26.64 1.54 -13.79
CA ALA A 264 -26.45 2.80 -14.54
C ALA A 264 -27.47 3.02 -15.66
N GLY A 265 -28.41 2.10 -15.87
CA GLY A 265 -29.44 2.18 -16.94
C GLY A 265 -28.91 1.86 -18.33
N ALA A 266 -27.75 1.22 -18.43
CA ALA A 266 -27.17 0.88 -19.72
C ALA A 266 -27.85 -0.33 -20.37
N GLN A 267 -27.93 -0.34 -21.72
CA GLN A 267 -28.34 -1.52 -22.47
C GLN A 267 -27.23 -2.58 -22.43
N PRO A 268 -27.58 -3.89 -22.45
CA PRO A 268 -26.61 -4.97 -22.33
C PRO A 268 -25.42 -4.90 -23.30
N GLU A 269 -25.65 -4.42 -24.52
CA GLU A 269 -24.62 -4.38 -25.57
C GLU A 269 -23.80 -3.09 -25.60
N SER A 270 -24.03 -2.16 -24.65
CA SER A 270 -23.38 -0.84 -24.62
C SER A 270 -23.13 -0.32 -23.21
N GLN A 271 -22.92 -1.24 -22.26
CA GLN A 271 -22.72 -0.87 -20.86
C GLN A 271 -21.49 0.00 -20.69
N LEU A 272 -20.37 -0.40 -21.28
CA LEU A 272 -19.12 0.34 -21.20
C LEU A 272 -19.21 1.75 -21.78
N ALA A 273 -19.87 1.89 -22.95
CA ALA A 273 -20.07 3.19 -23.59
C ALA A 273 -20.91 4.14 -22.71
N THR A 274 -21.90 3.62 -22.00
CA THR A 274 -22.72 4.37 -21.04
C THR A 274 -21.88 4.76 -19.81
N LEU A 275 -21.20 3.79 -19.19
CA LEU A 275 -20.38 4.01 -17.99
C LEU A 275 -19.26 5.03 -18.24
N ARG A 276 -18.65 5.01 -19.42
CA ARG A 276 -17.61 6.00 -19.79
C ARG A 276 -18.15 7.43 -19.89
N LYS A 277 -19.44 7.63 -20.12
CA LYS A 277 -20.08 8.97 -20.18
C LYS A 277 -20.46 9.50 -18.82
N LEU A 278 -20.61 8.66 -17.81
CA LEU A 278 -20.99 9.07 -16.46
C LEU A 278 -19.82 9.75 -15.73
N PRO A 279 -20.11 10.69 -14.81
CA PRO A 279 -19.12 11.17 -13.86
C PRO A 279 -18.54 10.00 -13.07
N ALA A 280 -17.23 10.01 -12.84
CA ALA A 280 -16.54 8.93 -12.11
C ALA A 280 -17.12 8.71 -10.71
N ALA A 281 -17.47 9.78 -9.99
CA ALA A 281 -18.11 9.71 -8.68
C ALA A 281 -19.46 8.97 -8.71
N GLN A 282 -20.23 9.13 -9.79
CA GLN A 282 -21.52 8.42 -9.96
C GLN A 282 -21.30 6.92 -10.17
N VAL A 283 -20.30 6.53 -10.95
CA VAL A 283 -19.96 5.11 -11.15
C VAL A 283 -19.51 4.48 -9.82
N ALA A 284 -18.65 5.18 -9.06
CA ALA A 284 -18.21 4.74 -7.73
C ALA A 284 -19.39 4.62 -6.74
N GLN A 285 -20.35 5.53 -6.77
CA GLN A 285 -21.53 5.48 -5.91
C GLN A 285 -22.42 4.25 -6.24
N ILE A 286 -22.62 3.95 -7.52
CA ILE A 286 -23.38 2.77 -7.97
C ILE A 286 -22.68 1.49 -7.47
N GLU A 287 -21.37 1.36 -7.70
CA GLU A 287 -20.58 0.22 -7.25
C GLU A 287 -20.69 0.02 -5.73
N ASN A 288 -20.43 1.06 -4.94
CA ASN A 288 -20.51 0.99 -3.48
C ASN A 288 -21.90 0.57 -2.98
N SER A 289 -22.97 1.05 -3.64
CA SER A 289 -24.34 0.65 -3.30
C SER A 289 -24.58 -0.84 -3.57
N LEU A 290 -24.08 -1.37 -4.68
CA LEU A 290 -24.20 -2.78 -5.03
C LEU A 290 -23.40 -3.67 -4.09
N ILE A 291 -22.18 -3.26 -3.70
CA ILE A 291 -21.36 -3.98 -2.71
C ILE A 291 -22.09 -4.05 -1.38
N ALA A 292 -22.68 -2.95 -0.92
CA ALA A 292 -23.40 -2.89 0.35
C ALA A 292 -24.66 -3.76 0.39
N THR A 293 -25.27 -4.05 -0.77
CA THR A 293 -26.58 -4.72 -0.87
C THR A 293 -26.53 -6.12 -1.44
N GLN A 294 -25.92 -6.31 -2.61
CA GLN A 294 -25.96 -7.54 -3.40
C GLN A 294 -24.64 -8.32 -3.40
N PHE A 295 -23.49 -7.62 -3.28
CA PHE A 295 -22.14 -8.20 -3.35
C PHE A 295 -21.43 -8.08 -2.01
N LYS A 296 -22.13 -8.35 -0.90
CA LYS A 296 -21.58 -8.29 0.46
C LYS A 296 -20.36 -9.21 0.60
N GLY A 297 -19.29 -8.67 1.17
CA GLY A 297 -18.03 -9.40 1.32
C GLY A 297 -17.17 -9.44 0.07
N TYR A 298 -17.60 -8.83 -1.02
CA TYR A 298 -16.82 -8.65 -2.23
C TYR A 298 -15.82 -7.52 -2.04
N ASP A 299 -14.56 -7.75 -2.37
CA ASP A 299 -13.55 -6.70 -2.41
C ASP A 299 -13.18 -6.38 -3.87
N PRO A 300 -13.78 -5.33 -4.44
CA PRO A 300 -13.58 -4.99 -5.85
C PRO A 300 -12.24 -4.32 -6.14
N ASN A 301 -11.48 -3.94 -5.10
CA ASN A 301 -10.24 -3.18 -5.25
C ASN A 301 -8.99 -4.03 -5.07
N ALA A 302 -9.16 -5.35 -5.06
CA ALA A 302 -8.04 -6.28 -5.03
C ALA A 302 -7.55 -6.59 -6.45
N SER A 303 -6.28 -6.99 -6.53
CA SER A 303 -5.68 -7.49 -7.76
C SER A 303 -6.43 -8.70 -8.33
N VAL A 304 -6.45 -8.81 -9.65
CA VAL A 304 -7.19 -9.83 -10.41
C VAL A 304 -6.22 -10.75 -11.13
N VAL A 305 -6.43 -12.05 -11.03
CA VAL A 305 -5.73 -13.02 -11.89
C VAL A 305 -6.35 -12.95 -13.28
N ASP A 306 -5.68 -12.23 -14.18
CA ASP A 306 -6.18 -11.83 -15.48
C ASP A 306 -5.45 -12.49 -16.68
N GLY A 307 -4.46 -13.33 -16.39
CA GLY A 307 -3.65 -14.01 -17.38
C GLY A 307 -2.55 -13.14 -18.02
N TRP A 308 -2.50 -11.85 -17.72
CA TRP A 308 -1.56 -10.90 -18.30
C TRP A 308 -0.74 -10.13 -17.25
N VAL A 309 -1.38 -9.26 -16.46
CA VAL A 309 -0.71 -8.55 -15.35
C VAL A 309 -0.36 -9.56 -14.26
N LEU A 310 -1.26 -10.46 -13.95
CA LEU A 310 -1.09 -11.59 -13.04
C LEU A 310 -1.52 -12.88 -13.74
N PRO A 311 -0.58 -13.65 -14.29
CA PRO A 311 -0.88 -14.92 -14.95
C PRO A 311 -1.43 -15.99 -14.02
N GLN A 312 -1.12 -15.88 -12.72
CA GLN A 312 -1.58 -16.76 -11.64
C GLN A 312 -1.69 -15.97 -10.34
N SER A 313 -2.30 -16.55 -9.30
CA SER A 313 -2.34 -15.88 -8.00
C SER A 313 -0.94 -15.63 -7.46
N PRO A 314 -0.72 -14.51 -6.72
CA PRO A 314 0.57 -14.24 -6.09
C PRO A 314 1.06 -15.43 -5.24
N ALA A 315 0.17 -16.05 -4.46
CA ALA A 315 0.50 -17.20 -3.64
C ALA A 315 1.08 -18.37 -4.47
N LYS A 316 0.48 -18.69 -5.62
CA LYS A 316 0.99 -19.71 -6.56
C LYS A 316 2.32 -19.30 -7.18
N ALA A 317 2.50 -18.02 -7.53
CA ALA A 317 3.75 -17.53 -8.08
C ALA A 317 4.91 -17.65 -7.07
N PHE A 318 4.67 -17.31 -5.82
CA PHE A 318 5.65 -17.51 -4.75
C PHE A 318 5.93 -19.00 -4.50
N ALA A 319 4.91 -19.84 -4.42
CA ALA A 319 5.08 -21.28 -4.22
C ALA A 319 5.89 -21.94 -5.35
N SER A 320 5.69 -21.53 -6.59
CA SER A 320 6.41 -22.05 -7.75
C SER A 320 7.78 -21.38 -8.00
N GLY A 321 8.09 -20.29 -7.25
CA GLY A 321 9.31 -19.51 -7.44
C GLY A 321 9.32 -18.67 -8.73
N THR A 322 8.16 -18.43 -9.33
CA THR A 322 7.99 -17.58 -10.53
C THR A 322 7.76 -16.12 -10.15
N ILE A 323 8.52 -15.63 -9.17
CA ILE A 323 8.49 -14.25 -8.69
C ILE A 323 9.76 -13.51 -9.08
N GLU A 324 9.70 -12.18 -9.07
CA GLU A 324 10.90 -11.36 -9.15
C GLU A 324 11.80 -11.65 -7.93
N LYS A 325 13.06 -11.97 -8.19
CA LYS A 325 14.02 -12.35 -7.14
C LYS A 325 14.65 -11.12 -6.51
N VAL A 326 13.98 -10.58 -5.52
CA VAL A 326 14.36 -9.36 -4.80
C VAL A 326 14.59 -9.64 -3.32
N ASP A 327 15.36 -8.78 -2.64
CA ASP A 327 15.46 -8.83 -1.18
C ASP A 327 14.21 -8.17 -0.58
N LEU A 328 13.76 -8.69 0.57
CA LEU A 328 12.54 -8.28 1.25
C LEU A 328 12.85 -7.75 2.66
N LEU A 329 12.26 -6.62 3.02
CA LEU A 329 12.07 -6.19 4.39
C LEU A 329 10.57 -6.11 4.62
N ALA A 330 10.03 -6.87 5.57
CA ALA A 330 8.59 -6.91 5.81
C ALA A 330 8.26 -6.86 7.30
N GLY A 331 7.09 -6.38 7.64
CA GLY A 331 6.66 -6.36 9.02
C GLY A 331 5.25 -5.85 9.22
N LEU A 332 4.88 -5.71 10.47
CA LEU A 332 3.54 -5.29 10.87
C LEU A 332 3.56 -4.61 12.23
N ASN A 333 2.49 -3.90 12.53
CA ASN A 333 2.25 -3.31 13.83
C ASN A 333 1.62 -4.33 14.79
N ALA A 334 1.89 -4.23 16.08
CA ALA A 334 1.44 -5.22 17.06
C ALA A 334 -0.10 -5.27 17.23
N ARG A 335 -0.82 -4.21 16.82
CA ARG A 335 -2.28 -4.11 16.98
C ARG A 335 -2.98 -3.55 15.72
N GLU A 336 -2.64 -4.07 14.55
CA GLU A 336 -3.16 -3.64 13.24
C GLU A 336 -4.69 -3.43 13.24
N PHE A 337 -5.43 -4.43 13.70
CA PHE A 337 -6.89 -4.46 13.58
C PHE A 337 -7.63 -3.61 14.61
N SER A 338 -6.94 -3.05 15.61
CA SER A 338 -7.55 -2.15 16.60
C SER A 338 -8.09 -0.86 15.95
N ALA A 339 -7.40 -0.33 14.93
CA ALA A 339 -7.83 0.84 14.18
C ALA A 339 -9.15 0.60 13.42
N PHE A 340 -9.24 -0.55 12.74
CA PHE A 340 -10.46 -0.93 12.00
C PHE A 340 -11.64 -1.17 12.95
N ARG A 341 -11.41 -1.79 14.10
CA ARG A 341 -12.43 -1.97 15.13
C ARG A 341 -12.95 -0.62 15.64
N VAL A 342 -12.06 0.30 16.02
CA VAL A 342 -12.42 1.64 16.47
C VAL A 342 -13.19 2.40 15.39
N GLY A 343 -12.80 2.29 14.13
CA GLY A 343 -13.52 2.86 13.00
C GLY A 343 -14.92 2.30 12.83
N ALA A 344 -15.08 0.98 12.93
CA ALA A 344 -16.37 0.30 12.83
C ALA A 344 -17.31 0.68 14.01
N GLU A 345 -16.80 0.74 15.24
CA GLU A 345 -17.55 1.18 16.43
C GLU A 345 -18.04 2.63 16.27
N ALA A 346 -17.19 3.52 15.73
CA ALA A 346 -17.56 4.91 15.47
C ALA A 346 -18.65 5.03 14.40
N ALA A 347 -18.54 4.28 13.30
CA ALA A 347 -19.56 4.26 12.24
C ALA A 347 -20.91 3.74 12.75
N GLN A 348 -20.90 2.68 13.56
CA GLN A 348 -22.11 2.14 14.18
C GLN A 348 -22.77 3.16 15.12
N LYS A 349 -21.98 3.85 15.94
CA LYS A 349 -22.49 4.91 16.83
C LYS A 349 -23.14 6.06 16.05
N GLN A 350 -22.58 6.44 14.90
CA GLN A 350 -23.14 7.48 14.03
C GLN A 350 -24.46 7.06 13.37
N SER A 351 -24.64 5.76 13.08
CA SER A 351 -25.89 5.25 12.49
C SER A 351 -27.08 5.24 13.46
N GLY A 352 -26.87 5.60 14.73
CA GLY A 352 -27.91 5.58 15.78
C GLY A 352 -28.35 4.16 16.18
N GLN A 353 -27.73 3.13 15.66
CA GLN A 353 -27.97 1.77 16.10
C GLN A 353 -27.27 1.54 17.45
N PRO A 354 -27.92 0.88 18.39
CA PRO A 354 -27.26 0.52 19.65
C PRO A 354 -26.03 -0.34 19.30
N PRO A 355 -24.88 -0.13 19.98
CA PRO A 355 -23.71 -0.94 19.73
C PRO A 355 -24.10 -2.41 19.96
N ALA A 356 -24.17 -3.18 18.87
CA ALA A 356 -24.19 -4.61 18.99
C ALA A 356 -22.82 -4.98 19.59
N LYS A 357 -22.79 -5.20 20.90
CA LYS A 357 -21.64 -5.87 21.52
C LYS A 357 -21.92 -7.37 21.33
N PRO A 358 -21.41 -7.98 20.27
CA PRO A 358 -21.57 -9.42 20.12
C PRO A 358 -20.97 -10.08 21.36
N GLY A 359 -21.65 -11.04 21.93
CA GLY A 359 -21.09 -11.86 23.01
C GLY A 359 -19.79 -12.51 22.52
N LEU A 360 -18.89 -12.86 23.43
CA LEU A 360 -17.58 -13.41 23.09
C LEU A 360 -17.66 -14.60 22.11
N GLY A 361 -18.62 -15.51 22.30
CA GLY A 361 -18.84 -16.62 21.36
C GLY A 361 -19.20 -16.16 19.93
N GLN A 362 -19.96 -15.08 19.80
CA GLN A 362 -20.30 -14.52 18.49
C GLN A 362 -19.09 -13.83 17.85
N GLN A 363 -18.22 -13.16 18.62
CA GLN A 363 -16.97 -12.58 18.12
C GLN A 363 -16.03 -13.66 17.62
N ILE A 364 -15.89 -14.77 18.35
CA ILE A 364 -15.08 -15.93 17.92
C ILE A 364 -15.65 -16.55 16.64
N ALA A 365 -16.97 -16.72 16.54
CA ALA A 365 -17.60 -17.22 15.33
C ALA A 365 -17.35 -16.27 14.13
N GLN A 366 -17.51 -14.97 14.32
CA GLN A 366 -17.22 -13.96 13.27
C GLN A 366 -15.74 -14.01 12.83
N PHE A 367 -14.81 -14.15 13.78
CA PHE A 367 -13.39 -14.34 13.48
C PHE A 367 -13.17 -15.62 12.65
N ALA A 368 -13.74 -16.74 13.08
CA ALA A 368 -13.62 -18.01 12.37
C ALA A 368 -14.23 -17.94 10.97
N ASP A 369 -15.40 -17.32 10.81
CA ASP A 369 -16.06 -17.16 9.51
C ASP A 369 -15.26 -16.26 8.55
N ALA A 370 -14.64 -15.20 9.07
CA ALA A 370 -13.81 -14.28 8.28
C ALA A 370 -12.47 -14.90 7.84
N THR A 371 -11.88 -15.76 8.67
CA THR A 371 -10.53 -16.29 8.45
C THR A 371 -10.52 -17.69 7.82
N ARG A 372 -11.57 -18.49 8.00
CA ARG A 372 -11.65 -19.86 7.45
C ARG A 372 -11.54 -19.94 5.92
N PRO A 373 -12.13 -19.05 5.12
CA PRO A 373 -11.93 -19.05 3.68
C PRO A 373 -10.47 -18.85 3.26
N LEU A 374 -9.68 -18.18 4.11
CA LEU A 374 -8.27 -17.86 3.85
C LEU A 374 -7.32 -18.96 4.31
N TYR A 375 -7.62 -19.54 5.50
CA TYR A 375 -6.68 -20.37 6.23
C TYR A 375 -7.20 -21.78 6.54
N GLY A 376 -8.47 -22.11 6.15
CA GLY A 376 -9.03 -23.44 6.36
C GLY A 376 -8.93 -23.88 7.83
N ASN A 377 -8.40 -25.08 8.06
CA ASN A 377 -8.25 -25.68 9.40
C ASN A 377 -7.28 -24.90 10.33
N TRP A 378 -6.49 -23.99 9.80
CA TRP A 378 -5.61 -23.13 10.61
C TRP A 378 -6.38 -22.14 11.45
N THR A 379 -7.51 -21.69 10.96
CA THR A 379 -8.45 -20.90 11.75
C THR A 379 -8.84 -21.65 13.04
N ASP A 380 -9.12 -22.95 12.95
CA ASP A 380 -9.49 -23.76 14.12
C ASP A 380 -8.31 -23.93 15.08
N LEU A 381 -7.09 -24.06 14.57
CA LEU A 381 -5.87 -24.12 15.39
C LEU A 381 -5.62 -22.76 16.08
N ALA A 382 -5.78 -21.64 15.36
CA ALA A 382 -5.65 -20.33 15.93
C ALA A 382 -6.72 -20.08 17.03
N VAL A 383 -7.99 -20.43 16.76
CA VAL A 383 -9.05 -20.34 17.75
C VAL A 383 -8.71 -21.18 18.98
N ALA A 384 -8.22 -22.40 18.81
CA ALA A 384 -7.85 -23.29 19.92
C ALA A 384 -6.70 -22.72 20.77
N ASP A 385 -5.65 -22.19 20.12
CA ASP A 385 -4.48 -21.59 20.80
C ASP A 385 -4.85 -20.32 21.59
N TYR A 386 -5.74 -19.52 21.04
CA TYR A 386 -6.18 -18.27 21.69
C TYR A 386 -7.37 -18.41 22.63
N MET A 387 -8.10 -19.53 22.62
CA MET A 387 -9.35 -19.68 23.37
C MET A 387 -9.18 -19.31 24.86
N GLY A 388 -8.14 -19.81 25.52
CA GLY A 388 -7.86 -19.48 26.92
C GLY A 388 -7.57 -17.99 27.12
N LYS A 389 -6.81 -17.38 26.24
CA LYS A 389 -6.47 -15.94 26.26
C LYS A 389 -7.71 -15.08 26.01
N ILE A 390 -8.56 -15.48 25.04
CA ILE A 390 -9.80 -14.76 24.69
C ILE A 390 -10.81 -14.82 25.86
N ILE A 391 -10.92 -15.97 26.53
CA ILE A 391 -11.80 -16.10 27.71
C ILE A 391 -11.35 -15.19 28.85
N VAL A 392 -10.04 -15.04 29.06
CA VAL A 392 -9.47 -14.25 30.17
C VAL A 392 -9.41 -12.75 29.80
N HIS A 393 -8.99 -12.41 28.58
CA HIS A 393 -8.68 -11.05 28.16
C HIS A 393 -9.68 -10.45 27.17
N GLY A 394 -10.63 -11.23 26.64
CA GLY A 394 -11.67 -10.75 25.73
C GLY A 394 -11.15 -10.18 24.40
N THR A 395 -11.68 -9.03 24.00
CA THR A 395 -11.39 -8.36 22.71
C THR A 395 -9.90 -8.16 22.42
N PRO A 396 -9.03 -7.74 23.36
CA PRO A 396 -7.59 -7.60 23.07
C PRO A 396 -6.93 -8.91 22.62
N ALA A 397 -7.33 -10.04 23.16
CA ALA A 397 -6.78 -11.34 22.73
C ALA A 397 -7.33 -11.76 21.35
N LEU A 398 -8.55 -11.37 21.03
CA LEU A 398 -9.14 -11.58 19.70
C LEU A 398 -8.49 -10.68 18.66
N ASP A 399 -8.22 -9.40 18.97
CA ASP A 399 -7.45 -8.49 18.13
C ASP A 399 -6.07 -9.10 17.85
N GLN A 400 -5.40 -9.69 18.87
CA GLN A 400 -4.12 -10.34 18.70
C GLN A 400 -4.21 -11.59 17.80
N ALA A 401 -5.23 -12.44 17.99
CA ALA A 401 -5.43 -13.60 17.13
C ALA A 401 -5.66 -13.21 15.67
N THR A 402 -6.41 -12.13 15.44
CA THR A 402 -6.61 -11.55 14.10
C THR A 402 -5.30 -11.03 13.53
N ASN A 403 -4.53 -10.30 14.33
CA ASN A 403 -3.23 -9.76 13.95
C ASN A 403 -2.25 -10.87 13.53
N ASP A 404 -2.25 -11.96 14.26
CA ASP A 404 -1.34 -13.07 13.99
C ASP A 404 -1.74 -13.84 12.73
N ILE A 405 -3.03 -14.14 12.54
CA ILE A 405 -3.48 -14.93 11.40
C ILE A 405 -3.53 -14.13 10.09
N LEU A 406 -3.91 -12.84 10.12
CA LEU A 406 -4.00 -12.01 8.92
C LEU A 406 -2.73 -11.16 8.66
N GLY A 407 -1.81 -11.10 9.61
CA GLY A 407 -0.58 -10.32 9.52
C GLY A 407 0.67 -11.19 9.69
N ALA A 408 0.94 -11.71 10.89
CA ALA A 408 2.20 -12.40 11.18
C ALA A 408 2.39 -13.69 10.36
N CYS A 409 1.34 -14.51 10.18
CA CYS A 409 1.44 -15.72 9.35
C CYS A 409 1.76 -15.38 7.87
N PRO A 410 1.04 -14.46 7.20
CA PRO A 410 1.37 -14.06 5.83
C PRO A 410 2.78 -13.49 5.68
N VAL A 411 3.21 -12.60 6.57
CA VAL A 411 4.55 -11.98 6.53
C VAL A 411 5.65 -13.04 6.73
N GLY A 412 5.49 -13.94 7.70
CA GLY A 412 6.43 -15.05 7.93
C GLY A 412 6.51 -16.00 6.74
N ALA A 413 5.36 -16.32 6.13
CA ALA A 413 5.29 -17.15 4.94
C ALA A 413 6.00 -16.51 3.74
N GLU A 414 5.80 -15.22 3.53
CA GLU A 414 6.42 -14.45 2.46
C GLU A 414 7.95 -14.38 2.63
N ALA A 415 8.44 -14.08 3.85
CA ALA A 415 9.85 -14.11 4.19
C ALA A 415 10.48 -15.48 3.93
N ALA A 416 9.78 -16.56 4.30
CA ALA A 416 10.23 -17.93 4.05
C ALA A 416 10.31 -18.26 2.55
N MET A 417 9.34 -17.81 1.74
CA MET A 417 9.35 -18.04 0.28
C MET A 417 10.47 -17.25 -0.40
N VAL A 418 10.66 -15.97 -0.05
CA VAL A 418 11.76 -15.15 -0.58
C VAL A 418 13.12 -15.77 -0.24
N THR A 419 13.29 -16.23 1.00
CA THR A 419 14.53 -16.90 1.43
C THR A 419 14.74 -18.23 0.69
N SER A 420 13.68 -19.01 0.47
CA SER A 420 13.76 -20.25 -0.30
C SER A 420 14.10 -20.03 -1.77
N ALA A 421 13.80 -18.84 -2.30
CA ALA A 421 14.19 -18.41 -3.65
C ALA A 421 15.66 -17.90 -3.74
N GLY A 422 16.42 -17.98 -2.63
CA GLY A 422 17.83 -17.61 -2.55
C GLY A 422 18.06 -16.10 -2.37
N ARG A 423 17.08 -15.37 -1.82
CA ARG A 423 17.19 -13.95 -1.50
C ARG A 423 17.16 -13.71 0.02
N HIS A 424 17.49 -12.51 0.45
CA HIS A 424 17.43 -12.15 1.87
C HIS A 424 16.05 -11.59 2.22
N ALA A 425 15.56 -11.96 3.40
CA ALA A 425 14.39 -11.35 4.01
C ALA A 425 14.76 -10.87 5.42
N PHE A 426 14.20 -9.73 5.82
CA PHE A 426 14.30 -9.16 7.16
C PHE A 426 12.88 -8.87 7.65
N VAL A 427 12.59 -9.20 8.91
CA VAL A 427 11.23 -9.07 9.44
C VAL A 427 11.24 -8.20 10.69
N TYR A 428 10.23 -7.31 10.82
CA TYR A 428 10.05 -6.50 12.01
C TYR A 428 8.65 -6.64 12.62
N ARG A 429 8.56 -6.23 13.90
CA ARG A 429 7.30 -5.94 14.58
C ARG A 429 7.40 -4.57 15.24
N PHE A 430 6.46 -3.69 14.90
CA PHE A 430 6.36 -2.38 15.53
C PHE A 430 5.41 -2.47 16.73
N GLU A 431 5.95 -2.33 17.94
CA GLU A 431 5.21 -2.46 19.20
C GLU A 431 4.97 -1.11 19.90
N ARG A 432 5.63 -0.04 19.45
CA ARG A 432 5.51 1.28 20.07
C ARG A 432 4.10 1.83 19.96
N SER A 433 3.45 2.06 21.10
CA SER A 433 2.21 2.82 21.22
C SER A 433 2.52 4.29 21.56
N VAL A 434 1.65 5.21 21.14
CA VAL A 434 1.79 6.62 21.52
C VAL A 434 1.01 6.86 22.81
N PRO A 435 1.64 7.45 23.86
CA PRO A 435 0.98 7.68 25.14
C PRO A 435 -0.25 8.56 25.00
N GLY A 436 -1.32 8.27 25.78
CA GLY A 436 -2.51 9.12 25.78
C GLY A 436 -3.80 8.38 26.03
N PRO A 437 -4.96 9.06 26.00
CA PRO A 437 -6.27 8.46 26.32
C PRO A 437 -6.65 7.29 25.41
N GLY A 438 -6.19 7.28 24.16
CA GLY A 438 -6.47 6.24 23.16
C GLY A 438 -5.52 5.05 23.21
N GLU A 439 -4.41 5.14 23.93
CA GLU A 439 -3.33 4.14 23.92
C GLU A 439 -3.80 2.72 24.24
N SER A 440 -4.54 2.54 25.33
CA SER A 440 -5.02 1.21 25.75
C SER A 440 -5.97 0.57 24.73
N ASN A 441 -6.70 1.38 23.96
CA ASN A 441 -7.65 0.92 22.94
C ASN A 441 -6.99 0.64 21.59
N LEU A 442 -6.05 1.46 21.20
CA LEU A 442 -5.40 1.44 19.88
C LEU A 442 -4.05 0.72 19.89
N GLY A 443 -3.16 1.01 20.87
CA GLY A 443 -1.78 0.49 20.90
C GLY A 443 -1.01 0.87 19.65
N ALA A 444 -0.13 0.00 19.18
CA ALA A 444 0.56 0.12 17.89
C ALA A 444 -0.41 -0.27 16.76
N PHE A 445 -1.29 0.63 16.39
CA PHE A 445 -2.37 0.43 15.41
C PHE A 445 -1.88 0.53 13.96
N HIS A 446 -2.71 0.12 13.01
CA HIS A 446 -2.44 0.16 11.57
C HIS A 446 -2.02 1.54 11.08
N ALA A 447 -0.95 1.63 10.32
CA ALA A 447 -0.35 2.84 9.76
C ALA A 447 0.35 3.77 10.80
N LEU A 448 0.50 3.33 12.07
CA LEU A 448 1.20 4.13 13.06
C LEU A 448 2.72 4.22 12.81
N GLU A 449 3.33 3.27 12.11
CA GLU A 449 4.75 3.28 11.78
C GLU A 449 5.12 4.34 10.73
N ILE A 450 4.17 4.78 9.89
CA ILE A 450 4.41 5.74 8.80
C ILE A 450 5.11 7.02 9.28
N PRO A 451 4.63 7.74 10.32
CA PRO A 451 5.30 8.95 10.79
C PRO A 451 6.72 8.69 11.32
N TYR A 452 7.08 7.44 11.68
CA TYR A 452 8.44 7.10 12.08
C TYR A 452 9.34 6.84 10.86
N VAL A 453 8.81 6.26 9.80
CA VAL A 453 9.55 6.03 8.56
C VAL A 453 9.82 7.34 7.83
N PHE A 454 8.84 8.25 7.75
CA PHE A 454 8.94 9.51 7.04
C PHE A 454 9.33 10.71 7.92
N ASN A 455 9.42 10.54 9.26
CA ASN A 455 9.62 11.61 10.24
C ASN A 455 8.58 12.74 10.12
N THR A 456 7.31 12.37 9.96
CA THR A 456 6.20 13.29 9.69
C THR A 456 5.27 13.47 10.88
N PHE A 457 5.81 13.58 12.09
CA PHE A 457 5.04 13.67 13.34
C PHE A 457 4.19 14.94 13.47
N GLN A 458 4.60 16.04 12.85
CA GLN A 458 3.96 17.35 12.98
C GLN A 458 2.99 17.68 11.85
N VAL A 459 2.82 16.79 10.88
CA VAL A 459 1.89 17.02 9.77
C VAL A 459 0.44 16.85 10.22
N HIS A 460 -0.50 17.41 9.48
CA HIS A 460 -1.92 17.37 9.83
C HIS A 460 -2.45 15.96 10.09
N THR A 461 -2.02 14.99 9.26
CA THR A 461 -2.43 13.58 9.37
C THR A 461 -2.11 12.98 10.74
N PHE A 462 -1.00 13.35 11.39
CA PHE A 462 -0.54 12.73 12.64
C PHE A 462 -0.40 13.68 13.84
N SER A 463 -0.54 15.00 13.66
CA SER A 463 -0.35 16.01 14.73
C SER A 463 -1.32 15.90 15.91
N TRP A 464 -2.34 15.06 15.80
CA TRP A 464 -3.26 14.74 16.89
C TRP A 464 -2.71 13.73 17.90
N LEU A 465 -1.62 13.03 17.56
CA LEU A 465 -0.91 12.12 18.44
C LEU A 465 0.13 12.87 19.28
N PRO A 466 0.17 12.66 20.61
CA PRO A 466 1.13 13.32 21.49
C PRO A 466 2.49 12.60 21.49
N PHE A 467 3.18 12.64 20.37
CA PHE A 467 4.52 12.06 20.21
C PHE A 467 5.52 12.65 21.21
N THR A 468 6.47 11.85 21.62
CA THR A 468 7.47 12.13 22.65
C THR A 468 8.90 12.11 22.07
N PRO A 469 9.92 12.55 22.80
CA PRO A 469 11.31 12.39 22.37
C PRO A 469 11.71 10.94 22.08
N THR A 470 11.06 9.96 22.71
CA THR A 470 11.25 8.52 22.44
C THR A 470 10.85 8.18 21.00
N ASP A 471 9.75 8.76 20.51
CA ASP A 471 9.25 8.53 19.17
C ASP A 471 10.21 9.08 18.11
N HIS A 472 10.77 10.28 18.33
CA HIS A 472 11.78 10.87 17.45
C HIS A 472 13.09 10.06 17.43
N LYS A 473 13.52 9.53 18.58
CA LYS A 473 14.69 8.63 18.65
C LYS A 473 14.44 7.36 17.82
N LEU A 474 13.26 6.76 17.95
CA LEU A 474 12.90 5.56 17.23
C LEU A 474 12.80 5.80 15.72
N SER A 475 12.25 6.94 15.30
CA SER A 475 12.19 7.37 13.90
C SER A 475 13.59 7.39 13.28
N ALA A 476 14.57 8.03 13.90
CA ALA A 476 15.94 8.09 13.39
C ALA A 476 16.57 6.69 13.21
N VAL A 477 16.22 5.74 14.08
CA VAL A 477 16.64 4.34 13.95
C VAL A 477 15.95 3.66 12.77
N MET A 478 14.64 3.85 12.60
CA MET A 478 13.87 3.27 11.49
C MET A 478 14.32 3.83 10.13
N GLU A 479 14.45 5.16 10.02
CA GLU A 479 14.99 5.82 8.82
C GLU A 479 16.34 5.23 8.39
N SER A 480 17.22 4.97 9.37
CA SER A 480 18.54 4.38 9.14
C SER A 480 18.43 2.96 8.56
N TYR A 481 17.60 2.09 9.15
CA TYR A 481 17.41 0.73 8.65
C TYR A 481 16.78 0.71 7.24
N TRP A 482 15.74 1.50 6.99
CA TRP A 482 15.08 1.58 5.67
C TRP A 482 16.03 2.04 4.59
N THR A 483 16.78 3.11 4.86
CA THR A 483 17.72 3.67 3.88
C THR A 483 18.95 2.79 3.67
N ASN A 484 19.47 2.11 4.72
CA ASN A 484 20.56 1.14 4.58
C ASN A 484 20.12 -0.04 3.71
N PHE A 485 18.92 -0.58 3.96
CA PHE A 485 18.36 -1.65 3.13
C PHE A 485 18.18 -1.18 1.69
N ALA A 486 17.69 0.02 1.45
CA ALA A 486 17.56 0.58 0.10
C ALA A 486 18.91 0.75 -0.59
N LYS A 487 19.98 1.06 0.12
CA LYS A 487 21.34 1.21 -0.43
C LYS A 487 21.97 -0.12 -0.82
N SER A 488 21.87 -1.12 0.05
CA SER A 488 22.71 -2.33 -0.05
C SER A 488 21.93 -3.67 -0.05
N GLY A 489 20.68 -3.69 0.41
CA GLY A 489 19.93 -4.91 0.71
C GLY A 489 20.18 -5.45 2.12
N ASP A 490 21.05 -4.79 2.88
CA ASP A 490 21.32 -5.08 4.30
C ASP A 490 20.85 -3.87 5.12
N PRO A 491 19.88 -4.01 6.05
CA PRO A 491 19.41 -2.91 6.88
C PRO A 491 20.44 -2.49 7.95
N ASN A 492 21.44 -3.33 8.24
CA ASN A 492 22.42 -3.08 9.29
C ASN A 492 23.35 -1.90 9.00
N GLY A 493 23.83 -1.27 10.04
CA GLY A 493 24.77 -0.15 9.93
C GLY A 493 25.39 0.24 11.27
N PRO A 494 26.39 1.13 11.26
CA PRO A 494 27.07 1.57 12.47
C PRO A 494 26.10 2.12 13.51
N GLY A 495 26.22 1.68 14.76
CA GLY A 495 25.40 2.15 15.89
C GLY A 495 23.99 1.56 15.96
N LEU A 496 23.60 0.72 15.01
CA LEU A 496 22.32 0.02 15.03
C LEU A 496 22.46 -1.37 15.66
N PRO A 497 21.46 -1.86 16.44
CA PRO A 497 21.37 -3.26 16.84
C PRO A 497 21.37 -4.19 15.62
N LEU A 498 22.01 -5.36 15.74
CA LEU A 498 22.09 -6.32 14.64
C LEU A 498 20.69 -6.89 14.31
N TRP A 499 20.25 -6.67 13.09
CA TRP A 499 19.05 -7.28 12.53
C TRP A 499 19.45 -8.49 11.69
N SER A 500 19.17 -9.68 12.19
CA SER A 500 19.51 -10.93 11.50
C SER A 500 18.56 -11.19 10.34
N ALA A 501 19.08 -11.65 9.19
CA ALA A 501 18.27 -12.09 8.07
C ALA A 501 17.41 -13.31 8.47
N TRP A 502 16.23 -13.43 7.87
CA TRP A 502 15.26 -14.48 8.11
C TRP A 502 15.83 -15.88 7.89
N ARG A 503 15.52 -16.77 8.79
CA ARG A 503 15.80 -18.20 8.74
C ARG A 503 14.59 -18.93 9.30
N THR A 504 14.07 -19.89 8.57
CA THR A 504 12.84 -20.61 8.93
C THR A 504 12.95 -21.40 10.25
N ASP A 505 14.18 -21.77 10.67
CA ASP A 505 14.41 -22.52 11.89
C ASP A 505 14.38 -21.65 13.17
N LYS A 506 14.53 -20.34 13.04
CA LYS A 506 14.61 -19.39 14.16
C LYS A 506 13.68 -18.19 14.02
N GLU A 507 13.25 -17.88 12.82
CA GLU A 507 12.40 -16.73 12.48
C GLU A 507 12.84 -15.44 13.20
N PRO A 508 14.11 -14.99 13.00
CA PRO A 508 14.61 -13.80 13.65
C PRO A 508 13.86 -12.57 13.14
N PHE A 509 13.58 -11.65 14.05
CA PHE A 509 12.92 -10.38 13.74
C PHE A 509 13.39 -9.25 14.65
N LEU A 510 13.16 -8.01 14.23
CA LEU A 510 13.46 -6.82 15.02
C LEU A 510 12.18 -6.26 15.61
N VAL A 511 12.19 -5.96 16.91
CA VAL A 511 11.08 -5.30 17.59
C VAL A 511 11.40 -3.83 17.77
N TYR A 512 10.56 -2.95 17.28
CA TYR A 512 10.52 -1.55 17.65
C TYR A 512 9.66 -1.41 18.90
N SER A 513 10.33 -1.37 20.06
CA SER A 513 9.70 -1.58 21.37
C SER A 513 9.02 -0.33 21.93
N GLU A 514 8.19 -0.52 22.95
CA GLU A 514 7.57 0.55 23.73
C GLU A 514 8.60 1.53 24.36
N SER A 515 9.80 1.06 24.69
CA SER A 515 10.88 1.91 25.20
C SER A 515 11.58 2.75 24.14
N GLY A 516 11.26 2.57 22.85
CA GLY A 516 11.90 3.23 21.72
C GLY A 516 13.24 2.61 21.32
N ASP A 517 13.45 1.35 21.68
CA ASP A 517 14.64 0.59 21.30
C ASP A 517 14.32 -0.42 20.22
N ALA A 518 15.29 -0.68 19.34
CA ALA A 518 15.24 -1.77 18.37
C ALA A 518 15.85 -3.04 18.99
N ILE A 519 15.05 -4.07 19.21
CA ILE A 519 15.42 -5.27 19.97
C ILE A 519 15.34 -6.50 19.08
N PRO A 520 16.46 -7.20 18.78
CA PRO A 520 16.43 -8.47 18.08
C PRO A 520 15.71 -9.54 18.89
N LYS A 521 14.80 -10.30 18.26
CA LYS A 521 14.09 -11.45 18.83
C LYS A 521 14.08 -12.62 17.85
N GLU A 522 13.65 -13.77 18.30
CA GLU A 522 13.41 -14.99 17.49
C GLU A 522 11.96 -15.46 17.66
N ASN A 523 11.49 -16.34 16.78
CA ASN A 523 10.13 -16.91 16.77
C ASN A 523 9.07 -15.82 16.47
N PHE A 524 9.17 -15.22 15.30
CA PHE A 524 8.25 -14.18 14.84
C PHE A 524 6.81 -14.67 14.72
N SER A 525 6.61 -15.81 14.06
CA SER A 525 5.29 -16.35 13.80
C SER A 525 4.77 -17.16 14.99
N PRO A 526 3.45 -17.10 15.29
CA PRO A 526 2.83 -18.04 16.22
C PRO A 526 3.05 -19.50 15.79
N SER A 527 3.09 -20.42 16.76
CA SER A 527 3.39 -21.83 16.51
C SER A 527 2.46 -22.50 15.50
N PHE A 528 1.20 -22.08 15.43
CA PHE A 528 0.23 -22.60 14.46
C PHE A 528 0.49 -22.16 13.02
N CYS A 529 1.29 -21.11 12.79
CA CYS A 529 1.71 -20.68 11.45
C CYS A 529 2.93 -21.46 10.93
N HIS A 530 3.63 -22.19 11.81
CA HIS A 530 4.86 -22.88 11.43
C HIS A 530 4.57 -24.07 10.52
N LEU A 531 4.81 -23.91 9.23
CA LEU A 531 4.80 -25.01 8.27
C LEU A 531 6.21 -25.33 7.81
N SER A 532 6.44 -26.61 7.54
CA SER A 532 7.60 -26.95 6.73
C SER A 532 7.50 -26.23 5.37
N PRO A 533 8.63 -25.85 4.74
CA PRO A 533 8.62 -25.16 3.43
C PRO A 533 7.77 -25.90 2.38
N ASP A 534 7.77 -27.23 2.39
CA ASP A 534 6.98 -28.04 1.44
C ASP A 534 5.47 -27.94 1.72
N ARG A 535 5.05 -27.99 2.98
CA ARG A 535 3.64 -27.79 3.35
C ARG A 535 3.18 -26.38 3.06
N LEU A 536 4.01 -25.37 3.30
CA LEU A 536 3.71 -23.99 2.97
C LEU A 536 3.51 -23.82 1.45
N LYS A 537 4.44 -24.36 0.62
CA LYS A 537 4.29 -24.37 -0.84
C LYS A 537 2.99 -25.04 -1.29
N GLN A 538 2.68 -26.20 -0.72
CA GLN A 538 1.44 -26.93 -1.04
C GLN A 538 0.21 -26.12 -0.67
N GLN A 539 0.21 -25.43 0.47
CA GLN A 539 -0.90 -24.59 0.89
C GLN A 539 -1.06 -23.39 -0.04
N LEU A 540 0.03 -22.66 -0.33
CA LEU A 540 0.02 -21.49 -1.23
C LEU A 540 -0.40 -21.87 -2.66
N ALA A 541 -0.04 -23.08 -3.13
CA ALA A 541 -0.47 -23.57 -4.43
C ALA A 541 -1.99 -23.87 -4.51
N ASN A 542 -2.63 -24.09 -3.36
CA ASN A 542 -4.07 -24.34 -3.25
C ASN A 542 -4.89 -23.05 -2.99
N MET A 543 -4.23 -21.95 -2.69
CA MET A 543 -4.83 -20.62 -2.57
C MET A 543 -4.93 -19.94 -3.95
#